data_c48784c6d3b689b2d94aa4b9ea4d715f
#
_entry.id   c48784c6d3b689b2d94aa4b9ea4d715f
#
_cell.length_a   1.000
_cell.length_b   1.000
_cell.length_c   1.000
_cell.angle_alpha   90.00
_cell.angle_beta   90.00
_cell.angle_gamma   90.00
#
_symmetry.space_group_name_H-M   'P 1'
#
loop_
_entity.id
_entity.type
_entity.pdbx_description
1 polymer ?
#
loop_
_entity_poly.entity_id
_entity_poly.type
_entity_poly.pdbx_seq_one_letter_code
_entity_poly.pdbx_strand_id
1 'polypeptide(L)'
;LLKRINEATKCVVQMTLTTYDEDLCRKLEPGVCTTKARFEALKALRDAGIPTVVWMSPILPFINDTKENLDGLLDYCIKADVKGIICFGMGMTLRNGNREYFYQKLDEHFPGLKRKYQETYGYAYEVGSPNGRALFRRFQDTCRANQILCTPEDVFAYINEFPQDKGYEQL
;
A
#
# COMPACT_ATOMS: atom_id res chain seq x y z
N LEU A 1 -2.20 -24.37 2.99
CA LEU A 1 -1.46 -24.04 4.22
C LEU A 1 -2.09 -22.84 4.93
N LEU A 2 -2.16 -21.64 4.32
CA LEU A 2 -2.69 -20.41 4.94
C LEU A 2 -4.10 -20.57 5.52
N LYS A 3 -5.01 -21.24 4.79
CA LYS A 3 -6.36 -21.53 5.27
C LYS A 3 -6.34 -22.33 6.58
N ARG A 4 -5.53 -23.39 6.67
CA ARG A 4 -5.39 -24.19 7.89
C ARG A 4 -4.82 -23.38 9.06
N ILE A 5 -3.88 -22.49 8.79
CA ILE A 5 -3.36 -21.57 9.82
C ILE A 5 -4.47 -20.62 10.29
N ASN A 6 -5.24 -20.06 9.35
CA ASN A 6 -6.32 -19.13 9.68
C ASN A 6 -7.47 -19.80 10.45
N GLU A 7 -7.71 -21.10 10.20
CA GLU A 7 -8.71 -21.90 10.94
C GLU A 7 -8.22 -22.23 12.36
N ALA A 8 -6.91 -22.46 12.55
CA ALA A 8 -6.33 -22.81 13.84
C ALA A 8 -6.12 -21.59 14.75
N THR A 9 -5.77 -20.45 14.18
CA THR A 9 -5.52 -19.21 14.90
C THR A 9 -6.02 -18.01 14.09
N LYS A 10 -5.14 -17.13 13.67
CA LYS A 10 -5.42 -16.01 12.76
C LYS A 10 -4.26 -15.84 11.78
N CYS A 11 -4.60 -15.74 10.50
CA CYS A 11 -3.63 -15.45 9.46
C CYS A 11 -4.06 -14.18 8.72
N VAL A 12 -3.26 -13.12 8.79
CA VAL A 12 -3.49 -11.88 8.02
C VAL A 12 -2.41 -11.76 6.96
N VAL A 13 -2.82 -11.83 5.69
CA VAL A 13 -1.88 -11.64 4.58
C VAL A 13 -1.76 -10.16 4.26
N GLN A 14 -0.52 -9.68 4.20
CA GLN A 14 -0.23 -8.27 3.89
C GLN A 14 0.38 -8.16 2.50
N MET A 15 -0.07 -7.18 1.71
CA MET A 15 0.38 -7.00 0.33
C MET A 15 0.49 -5.52 -0.02
N THR A 16 1.54 -5.15 -0.74
CA THR A 16 1.74 -3.76 -1.18
C THR A 16 1.03 -3.49 -2.50
N LEU A 17 0.23 -2.42 -2.57
CA LEU A 17 -0.36 -1.87 -3.78
C LEU A 17 -0.08 -0.36 -3.83
N THR A 18 0.72 0.10 -4.80
CA THR A 18 1.10 1.53 -4.90
C THR A 18 0.79 2.14 -6.26
N THR A 19 0.67 1.34 -7.30
CA THR A 19 0.54 1.83 -8.67
C THR A 19 -0.54 1.06 -9.42
N TYR A 20 -1.64 1.75 -9.77
CA TYR A 20 -2.78 1.15 -10.45
C TYR A 20 -2.51 0.83 -11.92
N ASP A 21 -1.86 1.77 -12.63
CA ASP A 21 -1.46 1.56 -14.03
C ASP A 21 -0.41 0.47 -14.14
N GLU A 22 -0.67 -0.55 -14.97
CA GLU A 22 0.19 -1.72 -15.06
C GLU A 22 1.54 -1.43 -15.73
N ASP A 23 1.58 -0.52 -16.72
CA ASP A 23 2.83 -0.19 -17.42
C ASP A 23 3.72 0.66 -16.51
N LEU A 24 3.12 1.59 -15.77
CA LEU A 24 3.82 2.33 -14.74
C LEU A 24 4.28 1.39 -13.61
N CYS A 25 3.45 0.44 -13.20
CA CYS A 25 3.80 -0.55 -12.17
C CYS A 25 5.03 -1.37 -12.60
N ARG A 26 5.06 -1.89 -13.83
CA ARG A 26 6.23 -2.63 -14.35
C ARG A 26 7.51 -1.79 -14.40
N LYS A 27 7.36 -0.48 -14.61
CA LYS A 27 8.48 0.47 -14.63
C LYS A 27 9.02 0.76 -13.24
N LEU A 28 8.12 0.93 -12.26
CA LEU A 28 8.48 1.27 -10.87
C LEU A 28 8.91 0.04 -10.06
N GLU A 29 8.33 -1.12 -10.36
CA GLU A 29 8.54 -2.38 -9.63
C GLU A 29 8.95 -3.50 -10.60
N PRO A 30 10.13 -3.39 -11.27
CA PRO A 30 10.55 -4.40 -12.25
C PRO A 30 10.79 -5.76 -11.58
N GLY A 31 10.41 -6.84 -12.26
CA GLY A 31 10.66 -8.20 -11.80
C GLY A 31 9.69 -8.76 -10.75
N VAL A 32 8.65 -8.02 -10.40
CA VAL A 32 7.60 -8.48 -9.48
C VAL A 32 6.21 -8.48 -10.15
N CYS A 33 5.25 -9.15 -9.52
CA CYS A 33 3.87 -9.16 -10.00
C CYS A 33 3.26 -7.75 -10.08
N THR A 34 2.49 -7.48 -11.13
CA THR A 34 1.76 -6.22 -11.25
C THR A 34 0.70 -6.06 -10.16
N THR A 35 0.26 -4.83 -9.93
CA THR A 35 -0.81 -4.54 -8.98
C THR A 35 -2.09 -5.31 -9.30
N LYS A 36 -2.43 -5.49 -10.58
CA LYS A 36 -3.59 -6.29 -10.99
C LYS A 36 -3.43 -7.77 -10.62
N ALA A 37 -2.25 -8.35 -10.81
CA ALA A 37 -1.99 -9.73 -10.40
C ALA A 37 -2.07 -9.90 -8.87
N ARG A 38 -1.58 -8.90 -8.11
CA ARG A 38 -1.71 -8.86 -6.64
C ARG A 38 -3.18 -8.73 -6.23
N PHE A 39 -3.97 -7.92 -6.93
CA PHE A 39 -5.41 -7.80 -6.70
C PHE A 39 -6.14 -9.15 -6.90
N GLU A 40 -5.81 -9.90 -7.97
CA GLU A 40 -6.38 -11.24 -8.16
C GLU A 40 -6.02 -12.19 -7.00
N ALA A 41 -4.79 -12.10 -6.48
CA ALA A 41 -4.39 -12.86 -5.31
C ALA A 41 -5.17 -12.45 -4.04
N LEU A 42 -5.42 -11.16 -3.84
CA LEU A 42 -6.23 -10.66 -2.72
C LEU A 42 -7.67 -11.19 -2.79
N LYS A 43 -8.28 -11.24 -3.99
CA LYS A 43 -9.62 -11.84 -4.17
C LYS A 43 -9.62 -13.34 -3.83
N ALA A 44 -8.63 -14.07 -4.28
CA ALA A 44 -8.50 -15.49 -3.96
C ALA A 44 -8.35 -15.74 -2.45
N LEU A 45 -7.63 -14.86 -1.74
CA LEU A 45 -7.50 -14.91 -0.28
C LEU A 45 -8.84 -14.60 0.41
N ARG A 46 -9.56 -13.57 -0.05
CA ARG A 46 -10.93 -13.25 0.40
C ARG A 46 -11.85 -14.46 0.26
N ASP A 47 -11.87 -15.07 -0.94
CA ASP A 47 -12.74 -16.20 -1.26
C ASP A 47 -12.37 -17.47 -0.42
N ALA A 48 -11.11 -17.54 0.05
CA ALA A 48 -10.65 -18.55 1.00
C ALA A 48 -10.93 -18.19 2.47
N GLY A 49 -11.55 -17.05 2.75
CA GLY A 49 -11.83 -16.55 4.10
C GLY A 49 -10.60 -16.05 4.87
N ILE A 50 -9.51 -15.72 4.17
CA ILE A 50 -8.26 -15.25 4.78
C ILE A 50 -8.27 -13.73 4.74
N PRO A 51 -8.25 -13.04 5.90
CA PRO A 51 -8.21 -11.59 5.95
C PRO A 51 -6.93 -11.02 5.38
N THR A 52 -7.06 -9.86 4.71
CA THR A 52 -5.93 -9.19 4.07
C THR A 52 -5.82 -7.74 4.50
N VAL A 53 -4.60 -7.22 4.47
CA VAL A 53 -4.26 -5.81 4.69
C VAL A 53 -3.37 -5.34 3.53
N VAL A 54 -3.62 -4.12 3.05
CA VAL A 54 -2.85 -3.53 1.97
C VAL A 54 -1.91 -2.45 2.51
N TRP A 55 -0.67 -2.45 2.06
CA TRP A 55 0.27 -1.34 2.22
C TRP A 55 0.19 -0.44 1.00
N MET A 56 -0.35 0.76 1.17
CA MET A 56 -0.46 1.78 0.12
C MET A 56 0.64 2.85 0.32
N SER A 57 1.88 2.38 0.40
CA SER A 57 3.06 3.20 0.63
C SER A 57 4.30 2.52 0.03
N PRO A 58 5.18 3.28 -0.65
CA PRO A 58 5.15 4.73 -0.88
C PRO A 58 4.23 5.15 -2.04
N ILE A 59 3.70 6.38 -1.97
CA ILE A 59 3.13 7.09 -3.10
C ILE A 59 4.13 8.13 -3.56
N LEU A 60 4.59 8.02 -4.79
CA LEU A 60 5.70 8.81 -5.33
C LEU A 60 5.21 10.15 -5.87
N PRO A 61 5.63 11.29 -5.30
CA PRO A 61 5.28 12.61 -5.82
C PRO A 61 5.56 12.77 -7.31
N PHE A 62 4.63 13.38 -8.04
CA PHE A 62 4.70 13.64 -9.49
C PHE A 62 4.71 12.38 -10.39
N ILE A 63 4.56 11.17 -9.84
CA ILE A 63 4.59 9.92 -10.59
C ILE A 63 3.25 9.18 -10.47
N ASN A 64 2.91 8.71 -9.26
CA ASN A 64 1.67 7.98 -9.02
C ASN A 64 0.78 8.65 -7.96
N ASP A 65 1.09 9.89 -7.55
CA ASP A 65 0.31 10.72 -6.65
C ASP A 65 -0.88 11.41 -7.35
N THR A 66 -1.62 10.63 -8.11
CA THR A 66 -2.79 11.09 -8.87
C THR A 66 -4.10 10.56 -8.27
N LYS A 67 -5.19 11.28 -8.55
CA LYS A 67 -6.52 10.84 -8.14
C LYS A 67 -6.89 9.50 -8.77
N GLU A 68 -6.55 9.31 -10.04
CA GLU A 68 -6.84 8.10 -10.81
C GLU A 68 -6.12 6.90 -10.23
N ASN A 69 -4.84 7.06 -9.86
CA ASN A 69 -4.08 6.01 -9.19
C ASN A 69 -4.72 5.62 -7.86
N LEU A 70 -5.01 6.62 -7.02
CA LEU A 70 -5.62 6.39 -5.71
C LEU A 70 -6.99 5.70 -5.83
N ASP A 71 -7.84 6.20 -6.72
CA ASP A 71 -9.19 5.64 -6.91
C ASP A 71 -9.14 4.19 -7.40
N GLY A 72 -8.25 3.89 -8.35
CA GLY A 72 -8.06 2.54 -8.85
C GLY A 72 -7.56 1.56 -7.78
N LEU A 73 -6.61 2.00 -6.94
CA LEU A 73 -6.11 1.19 -5.83
C LEU A 73 -7.19 0.95 -4.77
N LEU A 74 -7.97 1.98 -4.44
CA LEU A 74 -9.08 1.88 -3.49
C LEU A 74 -10.19 0.96 -4.02
N ASP A 75 -10.53 1.04 -5.31
CA ASP A 75 -11.48 0.14 -5.95
C ASP A 75 -11.03 -1.33 -5.84
N TYR A 76 -9.75 -1.62 -6.05
CA TYR A 76 -9.18 -2.95 -5.82
C TYR A 76 -9.31 -3.40 -4.37
N CYS A 77 -9.00 -2.53 -3.42
CA CYS A 77 -9.12 -2.84 -1.99
C CYS A 77 -10.57 -3.13 -1.59
N ILE A 78 -11.53 -2.33 -2.06
CA ILE A 78 -12.96 -2.52 -1.81
C ILE A 78 -13.43 -3.85 -2.41
N LYS A 79 -13.12 -4.11 -3.69
CA LYS A 79 -13.51 -5.35 -4.37
C LYS A 79 -12.88 -6.60 -3.77
N ALA A 80 -11.70 -6.48 -3.18
CA ALA A 80 -11.03 -7.57 -2.47
C ALA A 80 -11.46 -7.71 -1.01
N ASP A 81 -12.35 -6.86 -0.50
CA ASP A 81 -12.81 -6.82 0.90
C ASP A 81 -11.64 -6.82 1.89
N VAL A 82 -10.63 -5.98 1.66
CA VAL A 82 -9.48 -5.89 2.58
C VAL A 82 -9.93 -5.33 3.94
N LYS A 83 -9.34 -5.84 5.02
CA LYS A 83 -9.70 -5.40 6.38
C LYS A 83 -9.11 -4.06 6.74
N GLY A 84 -7.97 -3.72 6.16
CA GLY A 84 -7.32 -2.44 6.42
C GLY A 84 -6.33 -2.03 5.35
N ILE A 85 -6.03 -0.73 5.32
CA ILE A 85 -5.01 -0.17 4.44
C ILE A 85 -4.06 0.67 5.30
N ILE A 86 -2.77 0.35 5.25
CA ILE A 86 -1.69 1.12 5.88
C ILE A 86 -1.18 2.15 4.88
N CYS A 87 -1.40 3.43 5.19
CA CYS A 87 -0.90 4.55 4.41
C CYS A 87 -0.38 5.63 5.37
N PHE A 88 0.93 5.87 5.37
CA PHE A 88 1.57 6.88 6.23
C PHE A 88 1.53 8.30 5.63
N GLY A 89 0.88 8.44 4.49
CA GLY A 89 0.77 9.70 3.77
C GLY A 89 1.10 9.53 2.28
N MET A 90 0.89 10.61 1.52
CA MET A 90 1.15 10.64 0.08
C MET A 90 2.56 11.13 -0.19
N GLY A 91 3.55 10.25 -0.03
CA GLY A 91 4.95 10.60 -0.14
C GLY A 91 5.89 9.43 0.06
N MET A 92 7.17 9.75 0.19
CA MET A 92 8.24 8.78 0.43
C MET A 92 9.40 9.39 1.23
N THR A 93 10.32 8.53 1.69
CA THR A 93 11.57 8.96 2.31
C THR A 93 12.75 8.77 1.35
N LEU A 94 13.65 9.74 1.30
CA LEU A 94 14.89 9.73 0.51
C LEU A 94 16.10 9.56 1.42
N ARG A 95 16.38 8.31 1.80
CA ARG A 95 17.55 7.95 2.64
C ARG A 95 18.85 8.01 1.81
N ASN A 96 19.99 8.14 2.50
CA ASN A 96 21.29 7.99 1.85
C ASN A 96 21.39 6.64 1.12
N GLY A 97 22.00 6.64 -0.06
CA GLY A 97 22.06 5.49 -0.96
C GLY A 97 20.79 5.28 -1.77
N ASN A 98 19.62 5.37 -1.13
CA ASN A 98 18.34 5.26 -1.82
C ASN A 98 18.03 6.50 -2.68
N ARG A 99 18.41 7.70 -2.23
CA ARG A 99 18.25 8.96 -2.98
C ARG A 99 19.01 8.92 -4.31
N GLU A 100 20.25 8.50 -4.28
CA GLU A 100 21.12 8.43 -5.46
C GLU A 100 20.55 7.44 -6.46
N TYR A 101 20.18 6.26 -6.01
CA TYR A 101 19.53 5.24 -6.84
C TYR A 101 18.20 5.74 -7.44
N PHE A 102 17.35 6.34 -6.60
CA PHE A 102 16.07 6.88 -7.05
C PHE A 102 16.27 7.98 -8.12
N TYR A 103 17.19 8.90 -7.91
CA TYR A 103 17.49 9.96 -8.87
C TYR A 103 18.08 9.43 -10.17
N GLN A 104 18.90 8.38 -10.11
CA GLN A 104 19.36 7.69 -11.31
C GLN A 104 18.16 7.09 -12.07
N LYS A 105 17.23 6.43 -11.40
CA LYS A 105 16.03 5.86 -12.03
C LYS A 105 15.07 6.93 -12.58
N LEU A 106 15.02 8.10 -11.96
CA LEU A 106 14.28 9.22 -12.53
C LEU A 106 14.91 9.69 -13.86
N ASP A 107 16.23 9.80 -13.93
CA ASP A 107 16.92 10.17 -15.17
C ASP A 107 16.68 9.14 -16.28
N GLU A 108 16.66 7.83 -15.95
CA GLU A 108 16.43 6.74 -16.92
C GLU A 108 14.98 6.69 -17.44
N HIS A 109 13.99 6.91 -16.57
CA HIS A 109 12.59 6.60 -16.88
C HIS A 109 11.66 7.81 -16.94
N PHE A 110 12.06 8.93 -16.34
CA PHE A 110 11.24 10.14 -16.21
C PHE A 110 12.06 11.41 -16.46
N PRO A 111 12.46 11.69 -17.71
CA PRO A 111 13.33 12.81 -18.05
C PRO A 111 12.85 14.14 -17.47
N GLY A 112 13.74 14.87 -16.79
CA GLY A 112 13.45 16.16 -16.16
C GLY A 112 12.84 16.07 -14.76
N LEU A 113 12.34 14.92 -14.32
CA LEU A 113 11.68 14.79 -13.02
C LEU A 113 12.66 14.90 -11.85
N LYS A 114 13.89 14.40 -12.00
CA LYS A 114 14.95 14.58 -11.00
C LYS A 114 15.18 16.06 -10.67
N ARG A 115 15.28 16.91 -11.69
CA ARG A 115 15.42 18.35 -11.49
C ARG A 115 14.23 18.92 -10.72
N LYS A 116 13.01 18.52 -11.07
CA LYS A 116 11.80 18.93 -10.35
C LYS A 116 11.83 18.52 -8.88
N TYR A 117 12.27 17.30 -8.57
CA TYR A 117 12.47 16.85 -7.18
C TYR A 117 13.49 17.71 -6.43
N GLN A 118 14.63 18.00 -7.06
CA GLN A 118 15.69 18.81 -6.45
C GLN A 118 15.23 20.26 -6.19
N GLU A 119 14.51 20.86 -7.14
CA GLU A 119 13.95 22.20 -7.01
C GLU A 119 12.85 22.27 -5.95
N THR A 120 12.02 21.22 -5.83
CA THR A 120 10.89 21.22 -4.90
C THR A 120 11.30 20.84 -3.48
N TYR A 121 12.18 19.87 -3.32
CA TYR A 121 12.47 19.24 -2.02
C TYR A 121 13.91 19.44 -1.53
N GLY A 122 14.83 19.88 -2.39
CA GLY A 122 16.25 20.03 -2.03
C GLY A 122 16.82 18.73 -1.45
N TYR A 123 17.31 18.81 -0.21
CA TYR A 123 17.87 17.69 0.54
C TYR A 123 16.92 17.11 1.59
N ALA A 124 15.63 17.42 1.53
CA ALA A 124 14.66 16.92 2.49
C ALA A 124 14.68 15.38 2.56
N TYR A 125 14.60 14.84 3.77
CA TYR A 125 14.52 13.39 4.01
C TYR A 125 13.16 12.84 3.62
N GLU A 126 12.10 13.55 3.99
CA GLU A 126 10.72 13.22 3.63
C GLU A 126 10.26 14.13 2.49
N VAL A 127 9.65 13.52 1.47
CA VAL A 127 9.11 14.23 0.33
C VAL A 127 7.65 13.84 0.14
N GLY A 128 6.76 14.82 0.20
CA GLY A 128 5.33 14.63 0.10
C GLY A 128 4.77 15.15 -1.22
N SER A 129 3.68 14.55 -1.67
CA SER A 129 2.92 15.04 -2.82
C SER A 129 2.42 16.47 -2.57
N PRO A 130 2.55 17.39 -3.55
CA PRO A 130 1.90 18.69 -3.48
C PRO A 130 0.37 18.60 -3.27
N ASN A 131 -0.24 17.55 -3.77
CA ASN A 131 -1.67 17.25 -3.61
C ASN A 131 -1.97 16.34 -2.40
N GLY A 132 -0.97 16.03 -1.60
CA GLY A 132 -1.01 15.01 -0.55
C GLY A 132 -2.17 15.16 0.43
N ARG A 133 -2.49 16.39 0.83
CA ARG A 133 -3.61 16.66 1.75
C ARG A 133 -4.97 16.27 1.14
N ALA A 134 -5.20 16.61 -0.12
CA ALA A 134 -6.46 16.31 -0.81
C ALA A 134 -6.59 14.80 -1.07
N LEU A 135 -5.52 14.16 -1.53
CA LEU A 135 -5.47 12.72 -1.76
C LEU A 135 -5.65 11.93 -0.45
N PHE A 136 -4.98 12.34 0.62
CA PHE A 136 -5.09 11.65 1.91
C PHE A 136 -6.49 11.78 2.52
N ARG A 137 -7.12 12.95 2.40
CA ARG A 137 -8.52 13.12 2.81
C ARG A 137 -9.43 12.17 2.01
N ARG A 138 -9.28 12.14 0.68
CA ARG A 138 -10.04 11.23 -0.19
C ARG A 138 -9.84 9.76 0.19
N PHE A 139 -8.62 9.36 0.47
CA PHE A 139 -8.28 8.04 0.99
C PHE A 139 -9.09 7.72 2.26
N GLN A 140 -9.01 8.59 3.27
CA GLN A 140 -9.71 8.39 4.54
C GLN A 140 -11.23 8.34 4.36
N ASP A 141 -11.80 9.25 3.58
CA ASP A 141 -13.25 9.32 3.36
C ASP A 141 -13.75 8.05 2.65
N THR A 142 -13.00 7.56 1.64
CA THR A 142 -13.34 6.33 0.93
C THR A 142 -13.22 5.10 1.83
N CYS A 143 -12.18 5.00 2.63
CA CYS A 143 -12.02 3.89 3.59
C CYS A 143 -13.15 3.87 4.60
N ARG A 144 -13.50 5.01 5.22
CA ARG A 144 -14.60 5.11 6.18
C ARG A 144 -15.94 4.72 5.56
N ALA A 145 -16.23 5.19 4.35
CA ALA A 145 -17.47 4.86 3.63
C ALA A 145 -17.60 3.36 3.33
N ASN A 146 -16.49 2.62 3.25
CA ASN A 146 -16.45 1.19 2.96
C ASN A 146 -16.03 0.33 4.17
N GLN A 147 -15.99 0.89 5.38
CA GLN A 147 -15.65 0.20 6.63
C GLN A 147 -14.27 -0.48 6.61
N ILE A 148 -13.32 0.12 5.89
CA ILE A 148 -11.93 -0.32 5.82
C ILE A 148 -11.13 0.43 6.89
N LEU A 149 -10.39 -0.28 7.75
CA LEU A 149 -9.48 0.33 8.72
C LEU A 149 -8.40 1.13 7.98
N CYS A 150 -8.19 2.38 8.36
CA CYS A 150 -7.28 3.28 7.62
C CYS A 150 -6.35 4.13 8.50
N THR A 151 -6.36 3.92 9.81
CA THR A 151 -5.32 4.44 10.68
C THR A 151 -4.31 3.35 10.96
N PRO A 152 -3.00 3.63 10.99
CA PRO A 152 -1.98 2.63 11.31
C PRO A 152 -2.27 1.93 12.64
N GLU A 153 -2.71 2.68 13.65
CA GLU A 153 -3.04 2.18 14.98
C GLU A 153 -4.12 1.10 14.93
N ASP A 154 -5.24 1.37 14.25
CA ASP A 154 -6.36 0.43 14.14
C ASP A 154 -5.97 -0.81 13.32
N VAL A 155 -5.22 -0.62 12.23
CA VAL A 155 -4.77 -1.73 11.40
C VAL A 155 -3.79 -2.62 12.15
N PHE A 156 -2.82 -2.04 12.87
CA PHE A 156 -1.88 -2.82 13.68
C PHE A 156 -2.56 -3.49 14.88
N ALA A 157 -3.53 -2.83 15.52
CA ALA A 157 -4.36 -3.46 16.55
C ALA A 157 -5.07 -4.69 15.97
N TYR A 158 -5.73 -4.55 14.82
CA TYR A 158 -6.38 -5.67 14.14
C TYR A 158 -5.41 -6.81 13.80
N ILE A 159 -4.21 -6.50 13.27
CA ILE A 159 -3.21 -7.53 12.91
C ILE A 159 -2.74 -8.31 14.15
N ASN A 160 -2.57 -7.61 15.28
CA ASN A 160 -2.01 -8.18 16.51
C ASN A 160 -3.06 -8.77 17.46
N GLU A 161 -4.35 -8.61 17.18
CA GLU A 161 -5.41 -9.23 17.94
C GLU A 161 -5.57 -10.69 17.48
N PHE A 162 -5.17 -11.62 18.35
CA PHE A 162 -5.34 -13.04 18.15
C PHE A 162 -6.52 -13.56 18.97
N PRO A 163 -7.20 -14.64 18.50
CA PRO A 163 -8.19 -15.35 19.32
C PRO A 163 -7.53 -15.75 20.65
N GLN A 164 -8.21 -15.46 21.77
CA GLN A 164 -7.73 -15.98 23.06
C GLN A 164 -7.65 -17.50 22.97
N ASP A 165 -6.53 -18.07 23.43
CA ASP A 165 -6.38 -19.51 23.56
C ASP A 165 -7.61 -20.04 24.32
N LYS A 166 -8.44 -20.79 23.63
CA LYS A 166 -9.38 -21.69 24.31
C LYS A 166 -8.49 -22.72 24.95
N GLY A 167 -8.18 -22.47 26.25
CA GLY A 167 -7.22 -23.25 27.00
C GLY A 167 -7.27 -24.73 26.60
N TYR A 168 -6.13 -25.28 26.26
CA TYR A 168 -6.01 -26.73 26.18
C TYR A 168 -6.35 -27.23 27.58
N GLU A 169 -7.56 -27.68 27.78
CA GLU A 169 -7.86 -28.55 28.91
C GLU A 169 -6.89 -29.70 28.78
N GLN A 170 -5.98 -29.79 29.73
CA GLN A 170 -5.03 -30.91 29.83
C GLN A 170 -5.86 -32.19 29.96
N LEU A 171 -5.79 -32.99 28.89
CA LEU A 171 -6.18 -34.39 28.96
C LEU A 171 -5.16 -35.19 29.77
#